data_840a7734dd1eb0314994bd5021da93ba
#
_entry.id   840a7734dd1eb0314994bd5021da93ba
#
_cell.length_a   1.000
_cell.length_b   1.000
_cell.length_c   1.000
_cell.angle_alpha   90.00
_cell.angle_beta   90.00
_cell.angle_gamma   90.00
#
_symmetry.space_group_name_H-M   'P 1'
#
loop_
_entity.id
_entity.type
_entity.pdbx_description
1 polymer ?
#
loop_
_entity_poly.entity_id
_entity_poly.type
_entity_poly.pdbx_seq_one_letter_code
_entity_poly.pdbx_strand_id
1 'polypeptide(L)'
;MTTERYENDKSSGARRLSGFLSALTTGHDRFSLWGNILNIRRKVPVKLIKRMTLFTLVLNASVSFAAEPSVPADSSIHVKADPALKTLIPADILKRGYIVAGTNPNTPPTTFYKENNKTLAGREIDIMNAVGERLGIAVEWRDTGGFDNIIPGLKTGRYDVALSNINATPTRLKQIDFVGYYNASLLGIISRKDASIAPFKSLSDVCGKEVGAGSGTTQVTRLEEASKDCEAAGKQPIKVAIFPDRPAGVQAVVSGRVPLFLGPYEGLLWQVKVIKPLTMSGEITVNDAPVSVAFPKASPLEPAVQAALNSLIKDGSYRKILDNWGIGFGAVTEARRNEEIFK
;
A
#
# COMPACT_ATOMS: atom_id res chain seq x y z
N MET A 1 49.07 10.50 -36.76
CA MET A 1 48.96 9.32 -37.61
C MET A 1 47.97 8.41 -36.88
N THR A 2 46.78 8.14 -37.27
CA THR A 2 45.96 8.34 -38.45
C THR A 2 44.49 8.51 -37.98
N THR A 3 43.85 9.52 -38.50
CA THR A 3 42.43 9.79 -38.45
C THR A 3 41.68 8.84 -39.41
N GLU A 4 40.58 8.26 -38.99
CA GLU A 4 39.54 7.83 -39.93
C GLU A 4 38.16 8.27 -39.47
N ARG A 5 37.64 9.10 -40.30
CA ARG A 5 36.27 9.63 -40.39
C ARG A 5 35.42 8.61 -41.16
N TYR A 6 34.19 8.37 -40.71
CA TYR A 6 33.18 7.83 -41.60
C TYR A 6 31.95 8.74 -41.62
N GLU A 7 31.68 9.19 -42.84
CA GLU A 7 30.63 10.09 -43.25
C GLU A 7 29.27 9.40 -43.37
N ASN A 8 28.25 10.24 -43.23
CA ASN A 8 26.84 10.11 -43.60
C ASN A 8 26.54 9.28 -44.88
N ASP A 9 25.47 8.54 -44.84
CA ASP A 9 24.63 8.36 -46.02
C ASP A 9 23.14 8.54 -45.67
N LYS A 10 22.55 9.54 -46.38
CA LYS A 10 21.10 9.82 -46.50
C LYS A 10 20.66 9.32 -47.86
N SER A 11 19.71 8.42 -47.92
CA SER A 11 18.76 8.36 -49.07
C SER A 11 17.52 7.57 -48.68
N SER A 12 16.39 8.22 -48.56
CA SER A 12 15.30 8.37 -49.49
C SER A 12 14.55 7.07 -49.83
N GLY A 13 13.28 7.04 -49.45
CA GLY A 13 12.34 6.00 -49.79
C GLY A 13 10.90 6.34 -49.39
N ALA A 14 10.39 7.46 -49.90
CA ALA A 14 8.96 7.72 -49.90
C ALA A 14 8.28 6.86 -50.97
N ARG A 15 7.31 6.04 -50.62
CA ARG A 15 6.26 5.58 -51.55
C ARG A 15 4.88 5.70 -50.92
N ARG A 16 4.12 6.60 -51.55
CA ARG A 16 2.67 6.71 -51.44
C ARG A 16 1.99 5.41 -51.92
N LEU A 17 0.90 5.09 -51.27
CA LEU A 17 -0.28 4.54 -51.96
C LEU A 17 -1.53 5.05 -51.24
N SER A 18 -2.14 5.94 -51.97
CA SER A 18 -3.49 6.45 -51.84
C SER A 18 -4.50 5.41 -52.31
N GLY A 19 -5.69 5.43 -51.73
CA GLY A 19 -6.89 5.03 -52.42
C GLY A 19 -7.68 3.93 -51.74
N PHE A 20 -8.75 4.27 -51.07
CA PHE A 20 -10.12 3.94 -51.48
C PHE A 20 -11.09 4.63 -50.51
N LEU A 21 -11.63 5.74 -50.96
CA LEU A 21 -12.88 6.34 -50.51
C LEU A 21 -13.98 5.86 -51.45
N SER A 22 -15.15 5.71 -50.87
CA SER A 22 -16.47 5.85 -51.47
C SER A 22 -17.31 4.58 -51.54
N ALA A 23 -18.42 4.63 -50.87
CA ALA A 23 -19.82 4.53 -51.28
C ALA A 23 -20.64 4.40 -49.97
N LEU A 24 -21.28 5.42 -49.52
CA LEU A 24 -22.53 6.10 -49.83
C LEU A 24 -23.71 5.16 -50.13
N THR A 25 -24.67 5.34 -49.27
CA THR A 25 -26.10 5.63 -49.45
C THR A 25 -27.10 4.50 -49.23
N THR A 26 -28.00 4.82 -48.30
CA THR A 26 -29.46 4.73 -48.34
C THR A 26 -30.12 3.36 -48.41
N GLY A 27 -31.00 3.18 -47.46
CA GLY A 27 -32.02 2.12 -47.41
C GLY A 27 -32.91 2.24 -46.22
N HIS A 28 -33.85 3.20 -46.23
CA HIS A 28 -35.08 3.11 -45.44
C HIS A 28 -35.84 1.88 -45.90
N ASP A 29 -36.24 1.01 -44.97
CA ASP A 29 -37.52 0.34 -45.11
C ASP A 29 -38.08 -0.02 -43.74
N ARG A 30 -39.23 0.56 -43.47
CA ARG A 30 -40.21 0.22 -42.46
C ARG A 30 -40.85 -1.09 -42.85
N PHE A 31 -40.88 -2.07 -41.94
CA PHE A 31 -41.96 -3.05 -41.97
C PHE A 31 -42.50 -3.23 -40.54
N SER A 32 -43.72 -2.74 -40.41
CA SER A 32 -44.67 -3.02 -39.36
C SER A 32 -45.11 -4.46 -39.43
N LEU A 33 -45.07 -5.18 -38.37
CA LEU A 33 -45.91 -6.37 -38.18
C LEU A 33 -46.59 -6.27 -36.79
N TRP A 34 -47.72 -5.58 -36.82
CA TRP A 34 -48.81 -5.80 -35.87
C TRP A 34 -49.58 -7.01 -36.35
N GLY A 35 -49.77 -8.01 -35.53
CA GLY A 35 -50.59 -9.19 -35.84
C GLY A 35 -50.85 -10.02 -34.61
N ASN A 36 -51.95 -9.74 -33.94
CA ASN A 36 -52.87 -10.67 -33.28
C ASN A 36 -52.32 -11.82 -32.40
N ILE A 37 -52.49 -11.71 -31.12
CA ILE A 37 -52.95 -12.83 -30.32
C ILE A 37 -54.15 -12.39 -29.45
N LEU A 38 -55.30 -12.77 -29.93
CA LEU A 38 -56.61 -12.66 -29.30
C LEU A 38 -56.72 -13.63 -28.09
N ASN A 39 -57.30 -13.10 -27.04
CA ASN A 39 -58.26 -13.72 -26.13
C ASN A 39 -58.19 -15.24 -25.88
N ILE A 40 -57.68 -15.60 -24.72
CA ILE A 40 -58.22 -16.75 -23.99
C ILE A 40 -58.58 -16.26 -22.57
N ARG A 41 -59.83 -15.81 -22.45
CA ARG A 41 -60.54 -15.72 -21.16
C ARG A 41 -60.88 -17.14 -20.74
N ARG A 42 -60.13 -17.77 -19.85
CA ARG A 42 -60.63 -18.91 -19.06
C ARG A 42 -61.15 -18.36 -17.75
N LYS A 43 -62.51 -18.48 -17.63
CA LYS A 43 -63.27 -18.26 -16.41
C LYS A 43 -62.80 -19.27 -15.35
N VAL A 44 -62.18 -18.80 -14.27
CA VAL A 44 -61.97 -19.58 -13.06
C VAL A 44 -63.13 -19.29 -12.11
N PRO A 45 -63.87 -20.29 -11.62
CA PRO A 45 -65.02 -20.08 -10.74
C PRO A 45 -64.55 -19.61 -9.36
N VAL A 46 -65.12 -18.48 -8.95
CA VAL A 46 -64.98 -17.90 -7.61
C VAL A 46 -65.84 -18.74 -6.63
N LYS A 47 -65.28 -19.80 -6.07
CA LYS A 47 -65.78 -20.43 -4.85
C LYS A 47 -64.72 -21.34 -4.30
N LEU A 48 -63.82 -20.80 -3.52
CA LEU A 48 -63.12 -21.43 -2.37
C LEU A 48 -62.06 -20.47 -1.78
N ILE A 49 -62.54 -19.34 -1.29
CA ILE A 49 -61.70 -18.47 -0.45
C ILE A 49 -62.36 -18.46 0.93
N LYS A 50 -62.12 -19.47 1.71
CA LYS A 50 -62.28 -19.41 3.17
C LYS A 50 -61.19 -20.30 3.79
N ARG A 51 -60.36 -19.67 4.59
CA ARG A 51 -59.38 -20.24 5.52
C ARG A 51 -58.04 -20.70 4.91
N MET A 52 -57.19 -19.76 4.58
CA MET A 52 -55.76 -19.95 4.85
C MET A 52 -55.26 -18.65 5.47
N THR A 53 -55.18 -18.65 6.78
CA THR A 53 -54.45 -17.67 7.57
C THR A 53 -53.00 -17.80 7.19
N LEU A 54 -52.53 -16.87 6.36
CA LEU A 54 -51.12 -16.78 5.94
C LEU A 54 -50.31 -16.31 7.14
N PHE A 55 -49.69 -17.26 7.84
CA PHE A 55 -48.63 -17.00 8.80
C PHE A 55 -47.40 -16.61 7.98
N THR A 56 -47.30 -15.31 7.65
CA THR A 56 -46.06 -14.74 7.10
C THR A 56 -45.06 -14.68 8.24
N LEU A 57 -44.31 -15.76 8.39
CA LEU A 57 -43.04 -15.74 9.16
C LEU A 57 -42.06 -14.89 8.39
N VAL A 58 -42.01 -13.59 8.71
CA VAL A 58 -40.95 -12.71 8.26
C VAL A 58 -39.66 -13.16 8.97
N LEU A 59 -38.93 -14.04 8.31
CA LEU A 59 -37.57 -14.38 8.69
C LEU A 59 -36.71 -13.16 8.43
N ASN A 60 -36.59 -12.29 9.44
CA ASN A 60 -35.56 -11.24 9.46
C ASN A 60 -34.19 -11.92 9.52
N ALA A 61 -33.71 -12.39 8.37
CA ALA A 61 -32.29 -12.69 8.22
C ALA A 61 -31.56 -11.35 8.31
N SER A 62 -31.12 -11.01 9.51
CA SER A 62 -30.14 -9.96 9.73
C SER A 62 -28.88 -10.40 9.00
N VAL A 63 -28.73 -9.97 7.75
CA VAL A 63 -27.46 -10.03 7.04
C VAL A 63 -26.55 -9.09 7.81
N SER A 64 -25.77 -9.62 8.74
CA SER A 64 -24.63 -8.91 9.30
C SER A 64 -23.68 -8.66 8.13
N PHE A 65 -23.82 -7.48 7.51
CA PHE A 65 -22.72 -6.94 6.71
C PHE A 65 -21.54 -6.82 7.68
N ALA A 66 -20.56 -7.69 7.51
CA ALA A 66 -19.24 -7.43 8.08
C ALA A 66 -18.87 -6.03 7.58
N ALA A 67 -18.75 -5.06 8.50
CA ALA A 67 -18.38 -3.71 8.17
C ALA A 67 -17.08 -3.79 7.36
N GLU A 68 -17.09 -3.24 6.16
CA GLU A 68 -15.86 -3.03 5.41
C GLU A 68 -14.89 -2.26 6.30
N PRO A 69 -13.57 -2.53 6.25
CA PRO A 69 -12.61 -1.76 7.01
C PRO A 69 -12.72 -0.31 6.53
N SER A 70 -13.52 0.48 7.22
CA SER A 70 -13.69 1.90 6.91
C SER A 70 -12.39 2.60 7.23
N VAL A 71 -11.90 3.39 6.27
CA VAL A 71 -10.95 4.46 6.59
C VAL A 71 -11.61 5.29 7.69
N PRO A 72 -10.96 5.57 8.83
CA PRO A 72 -11.54 6.42 9.84
C PRO A 72 -12.01 7.71 9.19
N ALA A 73 -13.24 8.12 9.43
CA ALA A 73 -13.85 9.28 8.77
C ALA A 73 -13.03 10.56 9.00
N ASP A 74 -12.42 10.65 10.19
CA ASP A 74 -11.42 11.66 10.55
C ASP A 74 -10.37 10.97 11.45
N SER A 75 -9.26 10.57 10.86
CA SER A 75 -8.12 9.99 11.58
C SER A 75 -7.12 11.06 12.03
N SER A 76 -7.24 12.28 11.51
CA SER A 76 -6.34 13.38 11.81
C SER A 76 -6.49 13.83 13.26
N ILE A 77 -5.35 13.96 13.94
CA ILE A 77 -5.27 14.53 15.28
C ILE A 77 -4.53 15.86 15.16
N HIS A 78 -5.21 16.95 15.51
CA HIS A 78 -4.58 18.25 15.53
C HIS A 78 -3.90 18.52 16.86
N VAL A 79 -2.65 18.98 16.78
CA VAL A 79 -1.81 19.26 17.94
C VAL A 79 -1.33 20.71 17.95
N LYS A 80 -1.10 21.25 19.13
CA LYS A 80 -0.52 22.59 19.26
C LYS A 80 0.95 22.59 18.88
N ALA A 81 1.38 23.65 18.17
CA ALA A 81 2.78 23.91 17.92
C ALA A 81 3.53 24.18 19.24
N ASP A 82 4.76 23.70 19.30
CA ASP A 82 5.71 24.01 20.38
C ASP A 82 6.79 24.97 19.84
N PRO A 83 6.77 26.25 20.23
CA PRO A 83 7.74 27.24 19.77
C PRO A 83 9.20 26.86 20.03
N ALA A 84 9.47 26.09 21.12
CA ALA A 84 10.82 25.64 21.42
C ALA A 84 11.33 24.64 20.38
N LEU A 85 10.48 23.74 19.93
CA LEU A 85 10.84 22.76 18.88
C LEU A 85 11.02 23.41 17.50
N LYS A 86 10.30 24.47 17.23
CA LYS A 86 10.46 25.24 15.98
C LYS A 86 11.89 25.75 15.77
N THR A 87 12.61 26.08 16.85
CA THR A 87 14.00 26.54 16.78
C THR A 87 14.99 25.49 16.28
N LEU A 88 14.59 24.20 16.29
CA LEU A 88 15.41 23.09 15.81
C LEU A 88 15.31 22.90 14.28
N ILE A 89 14.37 23.59 13.62
CA ILE A 89 14.20 23.46 12.17
C ILE A 89 15.31 24.20 11.44
N PRO A 90 15.95 23.60 10.42
CA PRO A 90 16.94 24.28 9.60
C PRO A 90 16.43 25.57 8.96
N ALA A 91 17.28 26.60 8.87
CA ALA A 91 16.88 27.92 8.43
C ALA A 91 16.34 27.98 6.99
N ASP A 92 16.85 27.15 6.11
CA ASP A 92 16.38 27.01 4.73
C ASP A 92 14.97 26.44 4.65
N ILE A 93 14.65 25.43 5.49
CA ILE A 93 13.31 24.84 5.60
C ILE A 93 12.34 25.83 6.23
N LEU A 94 12.75 26.54 7.28
CA LEU A 94 11.96 27.63 7.88
C LEU A 94 11.63 28.73 6.86
N LYS A 95 12.61 29.13 6.06
CA LYS A 95 12.42 30.14 5.00
C LYS A 95 11.48 29.66 3.91
N ARG A 96 11.52 28.38 3.54
CA ARG A 96 10.63 27.77 2.57
C ARG A 96 9.19 27.63 3.12
N GLY A 97 9.04 27.42 4.43
CA GLY A 97 7.75 27.33 5.12
C GLY A 97 7.11 25.94 5.14
N TYR A 98 7.75 24.92 4.61
CA TYR A 98 7.24 23.54 4.61
C TYR A 98 8.37 22.51 4.54
N ILE A 99 8.06 21.28 5.02
CA ILE A 99 8.88 20.08 4.89
C ILE A 99 8.36 19.29 3.68
N VAL A 100 9.24 18.84 2.79
CA VAL A 100 8.89 17.96 1.67
C VAL A 100 9.00 16.51 2.12
N ALA A 101 7.87 15.80 2.18
CA ALA A 101 7.80 14.40 2.58
C ALA A 101 7.49 13.48 1.38
N GLY A 102 8.40 12.54 1.10
CA GLY A 102 8.19 11.51 0.10
C GLY A 102 7.42 10.30 0.66
N THR A 103 6.47 9.75 -0.11
CA THR A 103 5.75 8.52 0.24
C THR A 103 5.37 7.72 -0.98
N ASN A 104 5.19 6.40 -0.83
CA ASN A 104 4.62 5.52 -1.84
C ASN A 104 3.17 5.18 -1.46
N PRO A 105 2.15 5.87 -2.04
CA PRO A 105 0.78 5.88 -1.51
C PRO A 105 -0.09 4.73 -2.05
N ASN A 106 0.42 3.51 -2.06
CA ASN A 106 -0.32 2.31 -2.50
C ASN A 106 -0.30 1.18 -1.46
N THR A 107 -0.15 1.54 -0.17
CA THR A 107 0.02 0.59 0.93
C THR A 107 -0.91 0.85 2.11
N PRO A 108 -2.25 0.78 1.95
CA PRO A 108 -3.16 0.92 3.09
C PRO A 108 -2.88 -0.15 4.16
N PRO A 109 -3.07 0.15 5.43
CA PRO A 109 -3.52 1.41 6.05
C PRO A 109 -2.39 2.40 6.33
N THR A 110 -1.15 2.16 5.84
CA THR A 110 0.03 2.98 6.16
C THR A 110 0.05 4.29 5.39
N THR A 111 -0.09 4.22 4.07
CA THR A 111 -0.16 5.39 3.18
C THR A 111 -0.89 5.02 1.88
N PHE A 112 -1.89 5.79 1.52
CA PHE A 112 -2.71 5.55 0.33
C PHE A 112 -3.50 6.80 -0.07
N TYR A 113 -4.02 6.82 -1.31
CA TYR A 113 -5.00 7.80 -1.73
C TYR A 113 -6.41 7.39 -1.31
N LYS A 114 -7.20 8.32 -0.78
CA LYS A 114 -8.64 8.15 -0.57
C LYS A 114 -9.35 7.92 -1.93
N GLU A 115 -10.64 7.57 -1.91
CA GLU A 115 -11.44 7.28 -3.13
C GLU A 115 -11.38 8.38 -4.20
N ASN A 116 -11.16 9.64 -3.80
CA ASN A 116 -11.00 10.76 -4.73
C ASN A 116 -9.67 10.76 -5.50
N ASN A 117 -8.77 9.82 -5.25
CA ASN A 117 -7.42 9.71 -5.83
C ASN A 117 -6.56 10.98 -5.75
N LYS A 118 -6.85 11.87 -4.80
CA LYS A 118 -6.14 13.15 -4.59
C LYS A 118 -5.69 13.34 -3.15
N THR A 119 -6.51 12.90 -2.19
CA THR A 119 -6.25 13.10 -0.77
C THR A 119 -5.48 11.90 -0.22
N LEU A 120 -4.29 12.15 0.29
CA LEU A 120 -3.51 11.14 1.01
C LEU A 120 -4.12 10.87 2.38
N ALA A 121 -4.06 9.62 2.80
CA ALA A 121 -4.47 9.14 4.12
C ALA A 121 -3.56 8.01 4.57
N GLY A 122 -3.61 7.70 5.85
CA GLY A 122 -2.87 6.61 6.44
C GLY A 122 -2.12 7.00 7.69
N ARG A 123 -1.70 6.00 8.46
CA ARG A 123 -0.93 6.19 9.70
C ARG A 123 0.23 7.17 9.52
N GLU A 124 1.00 7.02 8.45
CA GLU A 124 2.22 7.80 8.24
C GLU A 124 1.93 9.24 7.84
N ILE A 125 0.83 9.44 7.12
CA ILE A 125 0.34 10.77 6.79
C ILE A 125 -0.03 11.52 8.07
N ASP A 126 -0.82 10.87 8.96
CA ASP A 126 -1.28 11.48 10.20
C ASP A 126 -0.12 11.74 11.16
N ILE A 127 0.83 10.82 11.29
CA ILE A 127 2.00 11.01 12.15
C ILE A 127 2.86 12.17 11.67
N MET A 128 3.20 12.23 10.38
CA MET A 128 4.08 13.29 9.89
C MET A 128 3.38 14.66 9.85
N ASN A 129 2.08 14.69 9.58
CA ASN A 129 1.29 15.93 9.69
C ASN A 129 1.27 16.43 11.14
N ALA A 130 1.07 15.54 12.13
CA ALA A 130 1.14 15.90 13.55
C ALA A 130 2.56 16.37 13.96
N VAL A 131 3.61 15.77 13.41
CA VAL A 131 5.00 16.26 13.57
C VAL A 131 5.14 17.68 13.01
N GLY A 132 4.64 17.94 11.81
CA GLY A 132 4.64 19.27 11.20
C GLY A 132 3.88 20.30 12.03
N GLU A 133 2.67 19.95 12.51
CA GLU A 133 1.90 20.82 13.40
C GLU A 133 2.62 21.10 14.72
N ARG A 134 3.25 20.08 15.33
CA ARG A 134 4.05 20.23 16.56
C ARG A 134 5.23 21.15 16.36
N LEU A 135 5.88 21.08 15.20
CA LEU A 135 6.97 21.97 14.81
C LEU A 135 6.49 23.37 14.34
N GLY A 136 5.19 23.54 14.11
CA GLY A 136 4.63 24.78 13.55
C GLY A 136 5.07 25.05 12.11
N ILE A 137 5.13 23.99 11.28
CA ILE A 137 5.52 24.05 9.87
C ILE A 137 4.64 23.11 9.04
N ALA A 138 4.30 23.49 7.81
CA ALA A 138 3.51 22.63 6.91
C ALA A 138 4.30 21.42 6.41
N VAL A 139 3.59 20.36 6.00
CA VAL A 139 4.15 19.18 5.32
C VAL A 139 3.58 19.10 3.91
N GLU A 140 4.46 19.12 2.91
CA GLU A 140 4.11 18.92 1.50
C GLU A 140 4.46 17.50 1.09
N TRP A 141 3.44 16.72 0.71
CA TRP A 141 3.61 15.34 0.33
C TRP A 141 3.91 15.16 -1.16
N ARG A 142 4.82 14.25 -1.47
CA ARG A 142 5.18 13.85 -2.84
C ARG A 142 5.16 12.34 -3.00
N ASP A 143 4.49 11.89 -4.06
CA ASP A 143 4.54 10.50 -4.48
C ASP A 143 5.94 10.15 -5.01
N THR A 144 6.52 9.06 -4.50
CA THR A 144 7.85 8.58 -4.93
C THR A 144 7.78 7.77 -6.23
N GLY A 145 6.58 7.38 -6.68
CA GLY A 145 6.37 6.51 -7.84
C GLY A 145 6.78 5.05 -7.63
N GLY A 146 7.22 4.69 -6.40
CA GLY A 146 7.64 3.34 -6.02
C GLY A 146 8.43 3.34 -4.72
N PHE A 147 8.43 2.22 -4.01
CA PHE A 147 9.16 2.09 -2.73
C PHE A 147 10.67 2.15 -2.92
N ASP A 148 11.19 1.58 -3.99
CA ASP A 148 12.60 1.56 -4.37
C ASP A 148 13.16 2.93 -4.76
N ASN A 149 12.31 3.90 -5.09
CA ASN A 149 12.69 5.28 -5.39
C ASN A 149 12.92 6.15 -4.14
N ILE A 150 12.58 5.67 -2.94
CA ILE A 150 12.69 6.44 -1.69
C ILE A 150 14.14 6.84 -1.41
N ILE A 151 15.04 5.86 -1.34
CA ILE A 151 16.47 6.12 -1.03
C ILE A 151 17.13 7.00 -2.11
N PRO A 152 16.99 6.72 -3.41
CA PRO A 152 17.49 7.61 -4.45
C PRO A 152 16.94 9.03 -4.35
N GLY A 153 15.64 9.19 -4.06
CA GLY A 153 15.01 10.49 -3.93
C GLY A 153 15.53 11.30 -2.73
N LEU A 154 15.78 10.66 -1.59
CA LEU A 154 16.42 11.29 -0.42
C LEU A 154 17.86 11.71 -0.75
N LYS A 155 18.66 10.84 -1.37
CA LYS A 155 20.05 11.12 -1.73
C LYS A 155 20.21 12.29 -2.71
N THR A 156 19.22 12.52 -3.55
CA THR A 156 19.20 13.60 -4.54
C THR A 156 18.50 14.87 -4.05
N GLY A 157 18.02 14.89 -2.80
CA GLY A 157 17.34 16.06 -2.20
C GLY A 157 15.94 16.33 -2.78
N ARG A 158 15.29 15.34 -3.41
CA ARG A 158 13.88 15.46 -3.85
C ARG A 158 12.92 15.57 -2.68
N TYR A 159 13.30 15.01 -1.54
CA TYR A 159 12.55 14.99 -0.28
C TYR A 159 13.48 15.38 0.86
N ASP A 160 12.95 16.09 1.86
CA ASP A 160 13.64 16.33 3.13
C ASP A 160 13.54 15.11 4.05
N VAL A 161 12.40 14.42 3.96
CA VAL A 161 12.08 13.18 4.69
C VAL A 161 11.31 12.23 3.81
N ALA A 162 11.25 10.95 4.19
CA ALA A 162 10.33 9.99 3.57
C ALA A 162 9.73 9.04 4.60
N LEU A 163 8.44 8.73 4.43
CA LEU A 163 7.69 7.76 5.22
C LEU A 163 6.91 6.85 4.26
N SER A 164 7.16 5.55 4.34
CA SER A 164 6.46 4.54 3.53
C SER A 164 6.63 3.15 4.11
N ASN A 165 6.38 3.00 5.42
CA ASN A 165 6.61 1.77 6.17
C ASN A 165 8.06 1.25 5.99
N ILE A 166 9.02 2.16 5.95
CA ILE A 166 10.42 1.83 5.72
C ILE A 166 11.12 1.47 7.03
N ASN A 167 11.72 0.28 7.09
CA ASN A 167 12.52 -0.14 8.24
C ASN A 167 13.94 0.43 8.14
N ALA A 168 14.47 0.90 9.28
CA ALA A 168 15.90 1.15 9.42
C ALA A 168 16.65 -0.19 9.42
N THR A 169 17.54 -0.38 8.45
CA THR A 169 18.43 -1.55 8.41
C THR A 169 19.88 -1.10 8.40
N PRO A 170 20.85 -1.93 8.87
CA PRO A 170 22.26 -1.57 8.81
C PRO A 170 22.73 -1.23 7.39
N THR A 171 22.20 -1.91 6.37
CA THR A 171 22.52 -1.63 4.96
C THR A 171 21.99 -0.27 4.50
N ARG A 172 20.76 0.09 4.90
CA ARG A 172 20.17 1.40 4.56
C ARG A 172 20.82 2.54 5.33
N LEU A 173 21.22 2.32 6.60
CA LEU A 173 21.93 3.29 7.41
C LEU A 173 23.28 3.74 6.81
N LYS A 174 23.92 2.93 5.99
CA LYS A 174 25.12 3.33 5.23
C LYS A 174 24.82 4.43 4.21
N GLN A 175 23.56 4.62 3.81
CA GLN A 175 23.14 5.50 2.72
C GLN A 175 22.29 6.68 3.16
N ILE A 176 21.46 6.50 4.17
CA ILE A 176 20.46 7.47 4.68
C ILE A 176 20.35 7.34 6.19
N ASP A 177 19.76 8.33 6.85
CA ASP A 177 19.53 8.34 8.30
C ASP A 177 18.07 8.08 8.64
N PHE A 178 17.78 7.74 9.90
CA PHE A 178 16.47 7.31 10.36
C PHE A 178 16.11 7.84 11.75
N VAL A 179 14.79 8.08 11.93
CA VAL A 179 14.16 8.20 13.26
C VAL A 179 13.10 7.11 13.37
N GLY A 180 13.36 6.07 14.17
CA GLY A 180 12.44 4.96 14.41
C GLY A 180 11.28 5.40 15.29
N TYR A 181 10.05 5.07 14.90
CA TYR A 181 8.86 5.50 15.62
C TYR A 181 7.76 4.44 15.72
N TYR A 182 7.89 3.29 15.09
CA TYR A 182 6.86 2.25 15.14
C TYR A 182 7.48 0.86 14.99
N ASN A 183 7.06 -0.10 15.79
CA ASN A 183 7.58 -1.46 15.78
C ASN A 183 6.67 -2.39 14.97
N ALA A 184 7.05 -2.72 13.74
CA ALA A 184 6.34 -3.66 12.86
C ALA A 184 7.03 -5.04 12.93
N SER A 185 6.76 -5.78 14.01
CA SER A 185 7.38 -7.09 14.26
C SER A 185 6.67 -8.28 13.61
N LEU A 186 5.68 -8.03 12.74
CA LEU A 186 4.88 -9.08 12.11
C LEU A 186 4.94 -8.99 10.58
N LEU A 187 5.21 -10.12 9.93
CA LEU A 187 5.00 -10.34 8.51
C LEU A 187 3.77 -11.22 8.28
N GLY A 188 3.05 -10.96 7.21
CA GLY A 188 1.94 -11.77 6.74
C GLY A 188 2.28 -12.52 5.46
N ILE A 189 1.72 -13.69 5.29
CA ILE A 189 1.64 -14.38 4.00
C ILE A 189 0.18 -14.49 3.61
N ILE A 190 -0.15 -14.10 2.38
CA ILE A 190 -1.49 -14.28 1.82
C ILE A 190 -1.47 -15.32 0.71
N SER A 191 -2.61 -16.00 0.55
CA SER A 191 -2.91 -16.87 -0.57
C SER A 191 -4.38 -16.72 -1.00
N ARG A 192 -4.77 -17.42 -2.05
CA ARG A 192 -6.19 -17.58 -2.37
C ARG A 192 -6.86 -18.53 -1.37
N LYS A 193 -8.11 -18.25 -1.02
CA LYS A 193 -8.91 -19.10 -0.10
C LYS A 193 -9.10 -20.52 -0.62
N ASP A 194 -9.29 -20.67 -1.94
CA ASP A 194 -9.52 -21.95 -2.60
C ASP A 194 -8.26 -22.83 -2.71
N ALA A 195 -7.08 -22.29 -2.42
CA ALA A 195 -5.83 -23.04 -2.44
C ALA A 195 -5.67 -24.00 -1.24
N SER A 196 -6.52 -23.90 -0.20
CA SER A 196 -6.54 -24.78 0.98
C SER A 196 -5.15 -25.00 1.60
N ILE A 197 -4.37 -23.93 1.74
CA ILE A 197 -3.00 -23.96 2.25
C ILE A 197 -3.03 -23.93 3.78
N ALA A 198 -2.29 -24.84 4.43
CA ALA A 198 -2.08 -24.82 5.87
C ALA A 198 -1.31 -23.53 6.29
N PRO A 199 -1.63 -22.94 7.45
CA PRO A 199 -0.98 -21.73 7.91
C PRO A 199 0.53 -21.90 8.09
N PHE A 200 1.33 -20.96 7.53
CA PHE A 200 2.77 -20.86 7.73
C PHE A 200 3.08 -20.14 9.04
N LYS A 201 4.06 -20.62 9.79
CA LYS A 201 4.53 -20.02 11.04
C LYS A 201 5.95 -19.49 10.95
N SER A 202 6.67 -19.89 9.92
CA SER A 202 8.06 -19.49 9.67
C SER A 202 8.33 -19.41 8.16
N LEU A 203 9.39 -18.74 7.78
CA LEU A 203 9.84 -18.73 6.38
C LEU A 203 10.37 -20.10 5.90
N SER A 204 10.78 -20.99 6.81
CA SER A 204 11.18 -22.35 6.44
C SER A 204 10.01 -23.23 5.99
N ASP A 205 8.77 -22.83 6.30
CA ASP A 205 7.56 -23.55 5.87
C ASP A 205 7.22 -23.30 4.40
N VAL A 206 7.83 -22.28 3.78
CA VAL A 206 7.65 -21.97 2.35
C VAL A 206 8.80 -22.46 1.47
N CYS A 207 9.71 -23.31 2.01
CA CYS A 207 10.72 -24.00 1.19
C CYS A 207 10.06 -24.75 0.01
N GLY A 208 10.65 -24.63 -1.18
CA GLY A 208 10.14 -25.22 -2.42
C GLY A 208 8.91 -24.53 -3.03
N LYS A 209 8.43 -23.43 -2.42
CA LYS A 209 7.28 -22.69 -2.93
C LYS A 209 7.70 -21.41 -3.66
N GLU A 210 6.81 -20.92 -4.53
CA GLU A 210 6.95 -19.59 -5.13
C GLU A 210 6.26 -18.57 -4.23
N VAL A 211 7.00 -17.51 -3.84
CA VAL A 211 6.52 -16.44 -2.94
C VAL A 211 6.82 -15.09 -3.55
N GLY A 212 5.78 -14.27 -3.73
CA GLY A 212 5.90 -12.89 -4.17
C GLY A 212 6.31 -11.93 -3.06
N ALA A 213 7.08 -10.89 -3.42
CA ALA A 213 7.36 -9.75 -2.56
C ALA A 213 7.55 -8.47 -3.38
N GLY A 214 7.44 -7.29 -2.75
CA GLY A 214 7.64 -6.00 -3.41
C GLY A 214 9.12 -5.66 -3.59
N SER A 215 9.44 -5.03 -4.72
CA SER A 215 10.81 -4.56 -5.05
C SER A 215 11.37 -3.62 -3.97
N GLY A 216 12.66 -3.77 -3.65
CA GLY A 216 13.38 -2.93 -2.70
C GLY A 216 13.00 -3.12 -1.22
N THR A 217 12.09 -4.04 -0.90
CA THR A 217 11.63 -4.32 0.46
C THR A 217 12.52 -5.31 1.20
N THR A 218 12.48 -5.27 2.54
CA THR A 218 13.16 -6.27 3.39
C THR A 218 12.61 -7.68 3.20
N GLN A 219 11.36 -7.82 2.71
CA GLN A 219 10.74 -9.11 2.44
C GLN A 219 11.46 -9.88 1.35
N VAL A 220 11.97 -9.20 0.30
CA VAL A 220 12.80 -9.85 -0.74
C VAL A 220 14.06 -10.43 -0.11
N THR A 221 14.82 -9.62 0.62
CA THR A 221 16.06 -10.06 1.30
C THR A 221 15.81 -11.26 2.22
N ARG A 222 14.72 -11.22 3.02
CA ARG A 222 14.36 -12.32 3.93
C ARG A 222 13.99 -13.61 3.19
N LEU A 223 13.28 -13.52 2.06
CA LEU A 223 12.98 -14.69 1.25
C LEU A 223 14.24 -15.29 0.62
N GLU A 224 15.17 -14.43 0.17
CA GLU A 224 16.46 -14.87 -0.38
C GLU A 224 17.34 -15.53 0.68
N GLU A 225 17.38 -14.97 1.89
CA GLU A 225 18.08 -15.58 3.04
C GLU A 225 17.45 -16.94 3.42
N ALA A 226 16.13 -16.97 3.59
CA ALA A 226 15.41 -18.21 3.90
C ALA A 226 15.55 -19.26 2.78
N SER A 227 15.68 -18.84 1.52
CA SER A 227 15.95 -19.76 0.40
C SER A 227 17.29 -20.47 0.56
N LYS A 228 18.33 -19.75 0.95
CA LYS A 228 19.66 -20.33 1.26
C LYS A 228 19.58 -21.28 2.45
N ASP A 229 18.81 -20.93 3.48
CA ASP A 229 18.59 -21.80 4.65
C ASP A 229 17.86 -23.09 4.26
N CYS A 230 16.89 -23.01 3.31
CA CYS A 230 16.24 -24.20 2.76
C CYS A 230 17.25 -25.13 2.07
N GLU A 231 18.12 -24.59 1.21
CA GLU A 231 19.17 -25.36 0.51
C GLU A 231 20.15 -26.00 1.50
N ALA A 232 20.61 -25.25 2.50
CA ALA A 232 21.48 -25.74 3.56
C ALA A 232 20.83 -26.87 4.38
N ALA A 233 19.50 -26.86 4.51
CA ALA A 233 18.73 -27.94 5.15
C ALA A 233 18.32 -29.08 4.20
N GLY A 234 18.87 -29.13 2.98
CA GLY A 234 18.55 -30.16 1.98
C GLY A 234 17.14 -30.09 1.41
N LYS A 235 16.44 -28.93 1.57
CA LYS A 235 15.12 -28.69 1.00
C LYS A 235 15.23 -27.94 -0.33
N GLN A 236 14.16 -27.95 -1.10
CA GLN A 236 14.08 -27.12 -2.32
C GLN A 236 14.11 -25.64 -1.97
N PRO A 237 14.83 -24.79 -2.74
CA PRO A 237 14.87 -23.34 -2.52
C PRO A 237 13.52 -22.68 -2.70
N ILE A 238 13.35 -21.50 -2.10
CA ILE A 238 12.20 -20.64 -2.33
C ILE A 238 12.38 -19.94 -3.67
N LYS A 239 11.35 -19.99 -4.53
CA LYS A 239 11.31 -19.19 -5.76
C LYS A 239 10.76 -17.80 -5.46
N VAL A 240 11.62 -16.79 -5.42
CA VAL A 240 11.23 -15.42 -5.10
C VAL A 240 10.72 -14.71 -6.36
N ALA A 241 9.46 -14.29 -6.36
CA ALA A 241 8.85 -13.49 -7.42
C ALA A 241 8.79 -12.02 -6.99
N ILE A 242 9.56 -11.15 -7.67
CA ILE A 242 9.65 -9.72 -7.33
C ILE A 242 8.62 -8.93 -8.15
N PHE A 243 7.82 -8.11 -7.45
CA PHE A 243 6.81 -7.24 -8.04
C PHE A 243 7.17 -5.77 -7.84
N PRO A 244 6.78 -4.85 -8.75
CA PRO A 244 7.11 -3.44 -8.63
C PRO A 244 6.51 -2.81 -7.35
N ASP A 245 5.36 -3.31 -6.91
CA ASP A 245 4.70 -2.85 -5.69
C ASP A 245 3.80 -3.94 -5.07
N ARG A 246 3.22 -3.64 -3.90
CA ARG A 246 2.31 -4.57 -3.21
C ARG A 246 1.02 -4.83 -4.00
N PRO A 247 0.32 -3.83 -4.57
CA PRO A 247 -0.86 -4.09 -5.38
C PRO A 247 -0.64 -5.07 -6.53
N ALA A 248 0.48 -4.93 -7.26
CA ALA A 248 0.83 -5.85 -8.35
C ALA A 248 1.05 -7.29 -7.85
N GLY A 249 1.73 -7.44 -6.69
CA GLY A 249 1.94 -8.75 -6.06
C GLY A 249 0.64 -9.37 -5.54
N VAL A 250 -0.20 -8.60 -4.87
CA VAL A 250 -1.53 -9.03 -4.40
C VAL A 250 -2.40 -9.46 -5.59
N GLN A 251 -2.42 -8.68 -6.67
CA GLN A 251 -3.17 -9.03 -7.88
C GLN A 251 -2.64 -10.31 -8.55
N ALA A 252 -1.33 -10.56 -8.48
CA ALA A 252 -0.74 -11.81 -8.96
C ALA A 252 -1.22 -13.03 -8.15
N VAL A 253 -1.45 -12.89 -6.83
CA VAL A 253 -2.09 -13.94 -6.03
C VAL A 253 -3.56 -14.11 -6.40
N VAL A 254 -4.32 -13.03 -6.54
CA VAL A 254 -5.74 -13.06 -6.94
C VAL A 254 -5.92 -13.81 -8.27
N SER A 255 -5.06 -13.53 -9.25
CA SER A 255 -5.09 -14.17 -10.57
C SER A 255 -4.50 -15.58 -10.60
N GLY A 256 -3.92 -16.06 -9.52
CA GLY A 256 -3.26 -17.36 -9.46
C GLY A 256 -1.88 -17.41 -10.15
N ARG A 257 -1.32 -16.27 -10.55
CA ARG A 257 0.01 -16.19 -11.18
C ARG A 257 1.13 -16.58 -10.22
N VAL A 258 0.99 -16.25 -8.92
CA VAL A 258 1.82 -16.75 -7.82
C VAL A 258 0.92 -17.28 -6.71
N PRO A 259 1.31 -18.35 -6.00
CA PRO A 259 0.48 -18.92 -4.94
C PRO A 259 0.47 -18.10 -3.66
N LEU A 260 1.56 -17.39 -3.37
CA LEU A 260 1.80 -16.71 -2.09
C LEU A 260 2.38 -15.32 -2.30
N PHE A 261 2.09 -14.41 -1.35
CA PHE A 261 2.76 -13.11 -1.28
C PHE A 261 3.09 -12.78 0.18
N LEU A 262 4.36 -12.40 0.43
CA LEU A 262 4.87 -11.96 1.73
C LEU A 262 4.88 -10.43 1.82
N GLY A 263 4.39 -9.89 2.94
CA GLY A 263 4.39 -8.44 3.18
C GLY A 263 4.20 -8.10 4.66
N PRO A 264 4.21 -6.80 5.03
CA PRO A 264 3.84 -6.35 6.36
C PRO A 264 2.43 -6.83 6.74
N TYR A 265 2.29 -7.37 7.94
CA TYR A 265 1.06 -8.03 8.40
C TYR A 265 -0.17 -7.12 8.31
N GLU A 266 -0.07 -5.90 8.85
CA GLU A 266 -1.16 -4.93 8.89
C GLU A 266 -1.67 -4.58 7.48
N GLY A 267 -0.76 -4.44 6.53
CA GLY A 267 -1.10 -4.15 5.14
C GLY A 267 -1.78 -5.32 4.44
N LEU A 268 -1.33 -6.55 4.69
CA LEU A 268 -1.95 -7.75 4.12
C LEU A 268 -3.27 -8.08 4.81
N LEU A 269 -3.38 -7.85 6.12
CA LEU A 269 -4.65 -7.98 6.84
C LEU A 269 -5.72 -7.03 6.28
N TRP A 270 -5.34 -5.80 5.91
CA TRP A 270 -6.23 -4.89 5.20
C TRP A 270 -6.67 -5.48 3.86
N GLN A 271 -5.75 -5.99 3.05
CA GLN A 271 -6.05 -6.55 1.73
C GLN A 271 -7.03 -7.74 1.81
N VAL A 272 -6.85 -8.66 2.75
CA VAL A 272 -7.76 -9.82 2.88
C VAL A 272 -9.16 -9.43 3.39
N LYS A 273 -9.31 -8.29 4.04
CA LYS A 273 -10.63 -7.77 4.43
C LYS A 273 -11.41 -7.22 3.24
N VAL A 274 -10.73 -6.55 2.29
CA VAL A 274 -11.37 -5.91 1.13
C VAL A 274 -11.40 -6.80 -0.12
N ILE A 275 -10.47 -7.74 -0.28
CA ILE A 275 -10.36 -8.61 -1.46
C ILE A 275 -10.85 -10.03 -1.11
N LYS A 276 -12.12 -10.31 -1.40
CA LYS A 276 -12.83 -11.55 -0.99
C LYS A 276 -12.09 -12.87 -1.30
N PRO A 277 -11.43 -13.07 -2.47
CA PRO A 277 -10.72 -14.32 -2.77
C PRO A 277 -9.49 -14.59 -1.90
N LEU A 278 -8.98 -13.61 -1.15
CA LEU A 278 -7.76 -13.75 -0.38
C LEU A 278 -8.01 -14.20 1.06
N THR A 279 -6.99 -14.82 1.63
CA THR A 279 -6.90 -15.18 3.06
C THR A 279 -5.49 -14.97 3.59
N MET A 280 -5.38 -14.73 4.91
CA MET A 280 -4.10 -14.82 5.62
C MET A 280 -3.73 -16.29 5.75
N SER A 281 -2.58 -16.67 5.21
CA SER A 281 -2.04 -18.03 5.23
C SER A 281 -0.76 -18.13 6.05
N GLY A 282 -0.32 -17.05 6.67
CA GLY A 282 0.81 -17.05 7.60
C GLY A 282 0.89 -15.76 8.37
N GLU A 283 1.34 -15.89 9.62
CA GLU A 283 1.72 -14.81 10.51
C GLU A 283 3.08 -15.16 11.11
N ILE A 284 4.09 -14.38 10.78
CA ILE A 284 5.48 -14.66 11.10
C ILE A 284 6.02 -13.51 11.95
N THR A 285 6.36 -13.81 13.19
CA THR A 285 7.04 -12.86 14.05
C THR A 285 8.49 -12.68 13.58
N VAL A 286 8.92 -11.42 13.45
CA VAL A 286 10.27 -11.05 13.07
C VAL A 286 10.84 -10.02 14.01
N ASN A 287 12.13 -10.10 14.25
CA ASN A 287 12.88 -9.08 14.97
C ASN A 287 13.36 -8.05 13.96
N ASP A 288 12.45 -7.17 13.54
CA ASP A 288 12.79 -6.10 12.61
C ASP A 288 13.16 -4.80 13.34
N ALA A 289 14.03 -4.03 12.70
CA ALA A 289 14.22 -2.65 13.10
C ALA A 289 12.91 -1.87 12.94
N PRO A 290 12.63 -0.91 13.82
CA PRO A 290 11.44 -0.08 13.74
C PRO A 290 11.23 0.56 12.37
N VAL A 291 9.97 0.69 11.99
CA VAL A 291 9.55 1.58 10.91
C VAL A 291 9.93 3.01 11.29
N SER A 292 10.45 3.74 10.35
CA SER A 292 11.16 4.97 10.61
C SER A 292 10.78 6.08 9.64
N VAL A 293 10.93 7.32 10.09
CA VAL A 293 11.11 8.47 9.19
C VAL A 293 12.53 8.38 8.64
N ALA A 294 12.66 8.40 7.32
CA ALA A 294 13.95 8.35 6.62
C ALA A 294 14.40 9.75 6.17
N PHE A 295 15.68 10.01 6.21
CA PHE A 295 16.30 11.29 5.91
C PHE A 295 17.50 11.14 4.96
N PRO A 296 17.88 12.19 4.22
CA PRO A 296 19.22 12.27 3.65
C PRO A 296 20.27 12.07 4.75
N LYS A 297 21.43 11.53 4.39
CA LYS A 297 22.53 11.32 5.35
C LYS A 297 22.96 12.64 5.98
N ALA A 298 23.14 12.66 7.30
CA ALA A 298 23.47 13.83 8.11
C ALA A 298 22.47 15.00 7.97
N SER A 299 21.18 14.70 7.82
CA SER A 299 20.14 15.72 7.71
C SER A 299 20.04 16.58 8.98
N PRO A 300 20.15 17.91 8.88
CA PRO A 300 19.97 18.79 10.04
C PRO A 300 18.52 18.84 10.53
N LEU A 301 17.55 18.30 9.80
CA LEU A 301 16.14 18.23 10.21
C LEU A 301 15.85 17.08 11.19
N GLU A 302 16.70 16.05 11.21
CA GLU A 302 16.51 14.83 12.01
C GLU A 302 16.27 15.10 13.52
N PRO A 303 17.06 15.97 14.22
CA PRO A 303 16.82 16.29 15.61
C PRO A 303 15.45 16.93 15.87
N ALA A 304 14.98 17.79 14.98
CA ALA A 304 13.67 18.44 15.09
C ALA A 304 12.53 17.42 15.02
N VAL A 305 12.59 16.52 14.05
CA VAL A 305 11.57 15.46 13.86
C VAL A 305 11.58 14.48 15.03
N GLN A 306 12.76 14.06 15.53
CA GLN A 306 12.86 13.21 16.71
C GLN A 306 12.23 13.87 17.94
N ALA A 307 12.57 15.14 18.19
CA ALA A 307 12.04 15.88 19.34
C ALA A 307 10.51 16.06 19.25
N ALA A 308 9.98 16.32 18.06
CA ALA A 308 8.54 16.41 17.82
C ALA A 308 7.84 15.07 18.05
N LEU A 309 8.38 13.95 17.53
CA LEU A 309 7.85 12.60 17.75
C LEU A 309 7.84 12.27 19.25
N ASN A 310 8.92 12.52 19.98
CA ASN A 310 8.99 12.28 21.42
C ASN A 310 8.01 13.17 22.21
N SER A 311 7.77 14.40 21.77
CA SER A 311 6.73 15.27 22.31
C SER A 311 5.32 14.69 22.12
N LEU A 312 5.01 14.16 20.92
CA LEU A 312 3.73 13.50 20.61
C LEU A 312 3.54 12.17 21.34
N ILE A 313 4.62 11.41 21.58
CA ILE A 313 4.61 10.21 22.40
C ILE A 313 4.27 10.58 23.85
N LYS A 314 4.93 11.60 24.38
CA LYS A 314 4.78 12.04 25.77
C LYS A 314 3.36 12.54 26.10
N ASP A 315 2.72 13.28 25.18
CA ASP A 315 1.37 13.82 25.40
C ASP A 315 0.24 12.86 24.98
N GLY A 316 0.58 11.70 24.44
CA GLY A 316 -0.36 10.66 24.04
C GLY A 316 -1.00 10.86 22.65
N SER A 317 -0.72 11.95 21.93
CA SER A 317 -1.22 12.21 20.58
C SER A 317 -0.77 11.13 19.58
N TYR A 318 0.50 10.73 19.64
CA TYR A 318 1.04 9.63 18.86
C TYR A 318 0.26 8.32 19.08
N ARG A 319 -0.03 7.95 20.35
CA ARG A 319 -0.79 6.74 20.66
C ARG A 319 -2.21 6.80 20.11
N LYS A 320 -2.89 7.94 20.19
CA LYS A 320 -4.23 8.13 19.62
C LYS A 320 -4.24 7.94 18.11
N ILE A 321 -3.21 8.45 17.40
CA ILE A 321 -3.09 8.21 15.94
C ILE A 321 -3.01 6.70 15.66
N LEU A 322 -2.17 5.96 16.37
CA LEU A 322 -2.04 4.52 16.15
C LEU A 322 -3.33 3.75 16.46
N ASP A 323 -4.01 4.12 17.55
CA ASP A 323 -5.28 3.49 17.96
C ASP A 323 -6.40 3.76 16.96
N ASN A 324 -6.48 4.95 16.37
CA ASN A 324 -7.42 5.28 15.29
C ASN A 324 -7.24 4.34 14.08
N TRP A 325 -6.02 3.91 13.81
CA TRP A 325 -5.72 2.97 12.73
C TRP A 325 -5.77 1.49 13.17
N GLY A 326 -6.08 1.21 14.45
CA GLY A 326 -6.16 -0.15 14.99
C GLY A 326 -4.80 -0.87 15.08
N ILE A 327 -3.71 -0.12 15.16
CA ILE A 327 -2.33 -0.63 15.13
C ILE A 327 -1.51 -0.20 16.35
N GLY A 328 -2.16 0.14 17.45
CA GLY A 328 -1.49 0.55 18.70
C GLY A 328 -0.53 -0.49 19.29
N PHE A 329 -0.59 -1.75 18.84
CA PHE A 329 0.32 -2.80 19.29
C PHE A 329 1.79 -2.53 18.93
N GLY A 330 2.08 -1.79 17.85
CA GLY A 330 3.43 -1.43 17.46
C GLY A 330 3.95 -0.10 18.04
N ALA A 331 3.22 0.49 19.00
CA ALA A 331 3.63 1.74 19.63
C ALA A 331 4.98 1.59 20.36
N VAL A 332 5.85 2.58 20.14
CA VAL A 332 7.11 2.72 20.88
C VAL A 332 6.94 3.74 22.00
N THR A 333 7.80 3.63 23.02
CA THR A 333 7.84 4.58 24.15
C THR A 333 8.75 5.77 23.90
N GLU A 334 9.61 5.67 22.87
CA GLU A 334 10.58 6.69 22.48
C GLU A 334 10.95 6.55 21.01
N ALA A 335 11.05 7.66 20.29
CA ALA A 335 11.63 7.71 18.97
C ALA A 335 13.15 7.83 19.07
N ARG A 336 13.87 6.91 18.42
CA ARG A 336 15.34 6.81 18.45
C ARG A 336 15.95 7.01 17.09
N ARG A 337 17.20 7.50 17.04
CA ARG A 337 17.90 7.81 15.79
C ARG A 337 18.94 6.76 15.44
N ASN A 338 19.07 6.47 14.17
CA ASN A 338 20.20 5.76 13.58
C ASN A 338 20.57 4.48 14.33
N GLU A 339 21.80 4.34 14.80
CA GLU A 339 22.31 3.17 15.53
C GLU A 339 21.62 2.97 16.89
N GLU A 340 21.02 3.99 17.48
CA GLU A 340 20.26 3.88 18.73
C GLU A 340 18.97 3.07 18.55
N ILE A 341 18.46 2.98 17.31
CA ILE A 341 17.28 2.19 16.96
C ILE A 341 17.47 0.71 17.31
N PHE A 342 18.70 0.22 17.30
CA PHE A 342 19.03 -1.21 17.56
C PHE A 342 19.41 -1.50 19.01
N LYS A 343 19.37 -0.51 19.90
CA LYS A 343 19.61 -0.65 21.34
C LYS A 343 18.27 -0.81 22.10
#